data_cc8a660494055b692ae959ad644d7372
#
_entry.id   cc8a660494055b692ae959ad644d7372
#
_cell.length_a   1.000
_cell.length_b   1.000
_cell.length_c   1.000
_cell.angle_alpha   90.00
_cell.angle_beta   90.00
_cell.angle_gamma   90.00
#
_symmetry.space_group_name_H-M   'P 1'
#
loop_
_entity.id
_entity.type
_entity.pdbx_description
1 polymer ?
#
loop_
_entity_poly.entity_id
_entity_poly.type
_entity_poly.pdbx_seq_one_letter_code
_entity_poly.pdbx_strand_id
1 'polypeptide(L)'
;MVLRVGTDNAALDWLDDVERARRAAGLRRELRARSEIDRVVDLASNDYLGLVRHPEVVDGAVDAVRRWGGGATGSRLVTGTTSDHELLERELASFVGAESGLVFASGYAANLGAVTALSGQDALIVSDAGCHASLVDACRLSRARVVVAPHADVDFLRRALAERAEERALVLTDSVFSADGDLAPLADMHRVCRDHGAVLLVDEAHGIGVRGRGGRGLVHEMGLAGEPDVVVTATLSKSLASQGGAVLASRKVRAHLIDAARTFIFDTGLAPAAVGAARAALSVLRREPQRATAVLDRARDLARITGAAAPESAVVSVVLGDPEVAVAAAAACRNRGLHVGCFRPPSVPEGTSRLRLTARATIDVAEMAVIESVLAEVLSERRAGVPA
;
A
#
# COMPACT_ATOMS: atom_id res chain seq x y z
N MET A 1 41.31 -39.16 -6.57
CA MET A 1 40.74 -38.92 -5.19
C MET A 1 39.84 -37.70 -5.32
N VAL A 2 38.56 -37.91 -5.63
CA VAL A 2 37.57 -36.84 -5.78
C VAL A 2 37.06 -36.52 -4.41
N LEU A 3 37.38 -35.35 -3.89
CA LEU A 3 36.79 -34.80 -2.66
C LEU A 3 35.27 -34.62 -2.89
N ARG A 4 34.48 -35.50 -2.32
CA ARG A 4 33.05 -35.23 -2.10
C ARG A 4 32.97 -34.07 -1.10
N VAL A 5 32.65 -32.89 -1.58
CA VAL A 5 32.17 -31.81 -0.72
C VAL A 5 30.76 -32.21 -0.30
N GLY A 6 30.65 -32.81 0.88
CA GLY A 6 29.38 -33.05 1.55
C GLY A 6 28.82 -31.67 1.96
N THR A 7 27.77 -31.24 1.28
CA THR A 7 27.02 -30.02 1.62
C THR A 7 25.75 -30.37 2.40
N ASP A 8 25.85 -31.28 3.37
CA ASP A 8 24.77 -31.45 4.35
C ASP A 8 24.90 -30.35 5.39
N ASN A 9 24.31 -29.19 5.11
CA ASN A 9 24.21 -28.11 6.08
C ASN A 9 22.99 -28.35 6.97
N ALA A 10 23.09 -29.31 7.89
CA ALA A 10 22.04 -29.69 8.82
C ALA A 10 21.37 -28.51 9.56
N ALA A 11 22.08 -27.37 9.64
CA ALA A 11 21.56 -26.15 10.25
C ALA A 11 20.37 -25.53 9.48
N LEU A 12 20.17 -25.88 8.22
CA LEU A 12 19.09 -25.38 7.37
C LEU A 12 18.07 -26.45 6.95
N ASP A 13 18.21 -27.71 7.41
CA ASP A 13 17.32 -28.82 7.01
C ASP A 13 15.86 -28.57 7.41
N TRP A 14 15.63 -27.77 8.45
CA TRP A 14 14.29 -27.34 8.84
C TRP A 14 13.54 -26.57 7.74
N LEU A 15 14.23 -25.98 6.76
CA LEU A 15 13.62 -25.28 5.64
C LEU A 15 12.83 -26.24 4.74
N ASP A 16 13.29 -27.49 4.59
CA ASP A 16 12.61 -28.52 3.79
C ASP A 16 11.26 -28.90 4.42
N ASP A 17 11.21 -28.98 5.76
CA ASP A 17 9.95 -29.23 6.48
C ASP A 17 8.98 -28.07 6.31
N VAL A 18 9.47 -26.84 6.41
CA VAL A 18 8.67 -25.63 6.19
C VAL A 18 8.17 -25.55 4.74
N GLU A 19 9.01 -25.91 3.75
CA GLU A 19 8.59 -25.91 2.36
C GLU A 19 7.50 -26.97 2.10
N ARG A 20 7.67 -28.19 2.63
CA ARG A 20 6.65 -29.25 2.53
C ARG A 20 5.32 -28.82 3.15
N ALA A 21 5.35 -28.24 4.34
CA ALA A 21 4.15 -27.73 5.00
C ALA A 21 3.45 -26.62 4.17
N ARG A 22 4.21 -25.67 3.61
CA ARG A 22 3.65 -24.61 2.74
C ARG A 22 3.06 -25.17 1.46
N ARG A 23 3.69 -26.16 0.84
CA ARG A 23 3.13 -26.85 -0.35
C ARG A 23 1.82 -27.54 -0.02
N ALA A 24 1.79 -28.33 1.06
CA ALA A 24 0.58 -29.05 1.48
C ALA A 24 -0.59 -28.10 1.81
N ALA A 25 -0.31 -26.91 2.30
CA ALA A 25 -1.32 -25.89 2.61
C ALA A 25 -1.67 -24.97 1.41
N GLY A 26 -1.15 -25.19 0.19
CA GLY A 26 -1.36 -24.30 -0.96
C GLY A 26 -0.77 -22.88 -0.78
N LEU A 27 0.18 -22.69 0.16
CA LEU A 27 0.73 -21.38 0.53
C LEU A 27 2.10 -21.08 -0.08
N ARG A 28 2.63 -21.95 -0.93
CA ARG A 28 3.90 -21.69 -1.63
C ARG A 28 3.77 -20.45 -2.51
N ARG A 29 4.80 -19.59 -2.48
CA ARG A 29 4.90 -18.40 -3.34
C ARG A 29 5.97 -18.60 -4.40
N GLU A 30 5.71 -18.10 -5.60
CA GLU A 30 6.62 -18.17 -6.73
C GLU A 30 6.83 -16.78 -7.34
N LEU A 31 8.08 -16.44 -7.62
CA LEU A 31 8.42 -15.27 -8.40
C LEU A 31 8.19 -15.58 -9.90
N ARG A 32 7.53 -14.66 -10.59
CA ARG A 32 7.29 -14.75 -12.03
C ARG A 32 7.75 -13.44 -12.67
N ALA A 33 8.80 -13.53 -13.49
CA ALA A 33 9.26 -12.39 -14.27
C ALA A 33 8.21 -12.02 -15.31
N ARG A 34 7.95 -10.73 -15.48
CA ARG A 34 7.20 -10.20 -16.63
C ARG A 34 8.13 -10.09 -17.83
N SER A 35 7.65 -10.45 -19.01
CA SER A 35 8.34 -10.22 -20.27
C SER A 35 7.87 -8.90 -20.90
N GLU A 36 8.72 -8.24 -21.68
CA GLU A 36 8.36 -7.04 -22.44
C GLU A 36 7.25 -7.29 -23.46
N ILE A 37 7.12 -8.54 -23.93
CA ILE A 37 6.14 -8.96 -24.94
C ILE A 37 4.85 -9.53 -24.34
N ASP A 38 4.75 -9.67 -23.01
CA ASP A 38 3.54 -10.17 -22.38
C ASP A 38 2.37 -9.20 -22.60
N ARG A 39 1.44 -9.60 -23.47
CA ARG A 39 0.20 -8.87 -23.74
C ARG A 39 -0.90 -9.38 -22.82
N VAL A 40 -0.80 -9.08 -21.55
CA VAL A 40 -1.79 -9.49 -20.54
C VAL A 40 -2.50 -8.25 -20.01
N VAL A 41 -3.81 -8.28 -19.93
CA VAL A 41 -4.58 -7.23 -19.23
C VAL A 41 -4.28 -7.35 -17.74
N ASP A 42 -3.71 -6.30 -17.15
CA ASP A 42 -3.21 -6.32 -15.77
C ASP A 42 -4.22 -5.68 -14.80
N LEU A 43 -4.86 -6.52 -14.00
CA LEU A 43 -5.70 -6.16 -12.87
C LEU A 43 -5.05 -6.53 -11.51
N ALA A 44 -3.74 -6.83 -11.48
CA ALA A 44 -3.00 -7.14 -10.25
C ALA A 44 -2.09 -5.98 -9.79
N SER A 45 -1.65 -5.15 -10.73
CA SER A 45 -0.83 -3.97 -10.44
C SER A 45 -1.63 -2.91 -9.67
N ASN A 46 -0.93 -2.16 -8.81
CA ASN A 46 -1.50 -0.99 -8.14
C ASN A 46 -1.22 0.33 -8.89
N ASP A 47 -0.93 0.29 -10.19
CA ASP A 47 -0.83 1.48 -11.05
C ASP A 47 -2.23 2.03 -11.35
N TYR A 48 -2.93 2.52 -10.31
CA TYR A 48 -4.33 2.94 -10.39
C TYR A 48 -4.61 3.98 -11.47
N LEU A 49 -3.68 4.91 -11.67
CA LEU A 49 -3.83 6.00 -12.62
C LEU A 49 -3.33 5.65 -14.03
N GLY A 50 -2.67 4.48 -14.21
CA GLY A 50 -2.07 4.07 -15.48
C GLY A 50 -0.89 4.94 -15.89
N LEU A 51 -0.05 5.36 -14.92
CA LEU A 51 1.02 6.32 -15.14
C LEU A 51 2.40 5.68 -15.31
N VAL A 52 2.58 4.39 -15.05
CA VAL A 52 3.91 3.74 -15.05
C VAL A 52 4.64 3.83 -16.41
N ARG A 53 3.89 3.97 -17.50
CA ARG A 53 4.43 4.16 -18.86
C ARG A 53 4.07 5.53 -19.45
N HIS A 54 3.56 6.46 -18.63
CA HIS A 54 3.24 7.80 -19.10
C HIS A 54 4.53 8.53 -19.53
N PRO A 55 4.58 9.13 -20.74
CA PRO A 55 5.81 9.73 -21.25
C PRO A 55 6.45 10.72 -20.28
N GLU A 56 5.68 11.64 -19.73
CA GLU A 56 6.20 12.64 -18.78
C GLU A 56 6.77 12.01 -17.50
N VAL A 57 6.22 10.88 -17.05
CA VAL A 57 6.73 10.16 -15.86
C VAL A 57 8.07 9.50 -16.16
N VAL A 58 8.19 8.88 -17.34
CA VAL A 58 9.44 8.30 -17.83
C VAL A 58 10.49 9.40 -18.04
N ASP A 59 10.13 10.49 -18.69
CA ASP A 59 11.04 11.62 -18.94
C ASP A 59 11.50 12.27 -17.63
N GLY A 60 10.60 12.42 -16.65
CA GLY A 60 10.94 12.93 -15.31
C GLY A 60 11.97 12.06 -14.59
N ALA A 61 11.87 10.72 -14.72
CA ALA A 61 12.87 9.80 -14.19
C ALA A 61 14.22 9.95 -14.90
N VAL A 62 14.23 9.98 -16.24
CA VAL A 62 15.42 10.13 -17.06
C VAL A 62 16.15 11.44 -16.77
N ASP A 63 15.43 12.55 -16.70
CA ASP A 63 15.99 13.87 -16.42
C ASP A 63 16.60 13.95 -15.01
N ALA A 64 15.97 13.33 -14.02
CA ALA A 64 16.54 13.23 -12.68
C ALA A 64 17.84 12.41 -12.66
N VAL A 65 17.90 11.30 -13.39
CA VAL A 65 19.13 10.51 -13.53
C VAL A 65 20.24 11.31 -14.23
N ARG A 66 19.92 12.04 -15.29
CA ARG A 66 20.91 12.90 -15.97
C ARG A 66 21.47 14.00 -15.08
N ARG A 67 20.64 14.52 -14.17
CA ARG A 67 21.02 15.63 -13.27
C ARG A 67 21.81 15.15 -12.06
N TRP A 68 21.40 14.03 -11.43
CA TRP A 68 21.86 13.60 -10.13
C TRP A 68 22.62 12.26 -10.15
N GLY A 69 22.64 11.54 -11.27
CA GLY A 69 23.19 10.18 -11.35
C GLY A 69 22.19 9.08 -10.99
N GLY A 70 22.63 7.81 -11.02
CA GLY A 70 21.79 6.63 -10.88
C GLY A 70 21.32 6.32 -9.45
N GLY A 71 21.93 6.92 -8.41
CA GLY A 71 21.61 6.61 -7.01
C GLY A 71 21.92 7.74 -6.05
N ALA A 72 21.32 7.70 -4.86
CA ALA A 72 21.54 8.71 -3.80
C ALA A 72 22.90 8.59 -3.10
N THR A 73 23.51 7.40 -3.10
CA THR A 73 24.85 7.07 -2.58
C THR A 73 25.12 7.41 -1.11
N GLY A 74 24.09 7.75 -0.34
CA GLY A 74 24.17 8.06 1.07
C GLY A 74 22.79 8.26 1.70
N SER A 75 22.73 8.34 3.02
CA SER A 75 21.49 8.68 3.72
C SER A 75 21.11 10.13 3.45
N ARG A 76 19.84 10.44 3.71
CA ARG A 76 19.29 11.79 3.52
C ARG A 76 20.04 12.86 4.32
N LEU A 77 20.60 12.51 5.47
CA LEU A 77 21.35 13.42 6.35
C LEU A 77 22.80 13.63 5.93
N VAL A 78 23.33 12.81 5.03
CA VAL A 78 24.73 12.94 4.58
C VAL A 78 24.77 13.57 3.18
N THR A 79 24.57 12.78 2.13
CA THR A 79 24.64 13.25 0.74
C THR A 79 23.39 12.92 -0.07
N GLY A 80 22.49 12.10 0.46
CA GLY A 80 21.33 11.58 -0.25
C GLY A 80 20.18 12.57 -0.44
N THR A 81 20.27 13.80 0.08
CA THR A 81 19.25 14.83 -0.15
C THR A 81 19.64 15.71 -1.33
N THR A 82 18.78 15.74 -2.35
CA THR A 82 18.87 16.69 -3.48
C THR A 82 17.75 17.71 -3.39
N SER A 83 17.86 18.83 -4.14
CA SER A 83 16.77 19.80 -4.25
C SER A 83 15.47 19.19 -4.80
N ASP A 84 15.57 18.12 -5.61
CA ASP A 84 14.38 17.42 -6.12
C ASP A 84 13.63 16.64 -5.01
N HIS A 85 14.34 16.12 -4.00
CA HIS A 85 13.70 15.55 -2.80
C HIS A 85 12.87 16.60 -2.06
N GLU A 86 13.46 17.78 -1.80
CA GLU A 86 12.78 18.87 -1.10
C GLU A 86 11.58 19.41 -1.90
N LEU A 87 11.70 19.46 -3.24
CA LEU A 87 10.60 19.84 -4.12
C LEU A 87 9.47 18.82 -4.02
N LEU A 88 9.77 17.52 -4.12
CA LEU A 88 8.77 16.45 -3.99
C LEU A 88 8.05 16.52 -2.63
N GLU A 89 8.78 16.71 -1.53
CA GLU A 89 8.22 16.85 -0.19
C GLU A 89 7.22 18.03 -0.10
N ARG A 90 7.58 19.19 -0.65
CA ARG A 90 6.69 20.36 -0.71
C ARG A 90 5.47 20.14 -1.60
N GLU A 91 5.69 19.54 -2.78
CA GLU A 91 4.63 19.27 -3.76
C GLU A 91 3.61 18.26 -3.23
N LEU A 92 4.07 17.18 -2.55
CA LEU A 92 3.19 16.19 -1.90
C LEU A 92 2.39 16.81 -0.75
N ALA A 93 3.07 17.53 0.15
CA ALA A 93 2.40 18.19 1.27
C ALA A 93 1.32 19.16 0.78
N SER A 94 1.65 20.02 -0.20
CA SER A 94 0.68 20.92 -0.84
C SER A 94 -0.48 20.18 -1.50
N PHE A 95 -0.21 19.03 -2.12
CA PHE A 95 -1.24 18.26 -2.81
C PHE A 95 -2.26 17.67 -1.84
N VAL A 96 -1.83 17.03 -0.76
CA VAL A 96 -2.75 16.43 0.22
C VAL A 96 -3.29 17.43 1.23
N GLY A 97 -2.71 18.64 1.33
CA GLY A 97 -3.10 19.67 2.28
C GLY A 97 -2.42 19.55 3.65
N ALA A 98 -1.26 18.88 3.73
CA ALA A 98 -0.42 18.83 4.93
C ALA A 98 0.52 20.04 5.02
N GLU A 99 1.01 20.35 6.21
CA GLU A 99 1.94 21.47 6.44
C GLU A 99 3.36 21.17 5.92
N SER A 100 3.78 19.89 5.96
CA SER A 100 5.11 19.46 5.54
C SER A 100 5.14 17.99 5.10
N GLY A 101 6.21 17.62 4.40
CA GLY A 101 6.47 16.24 3.97
C GLY A 101 7.89 15.80 4.24
N LEU A 102 8.10 14.49 4.37
CA LEU A 102 9.40 13.85 4.48
C LEU A 102 9.40 12.55 3.68
N VAL A 103 10.32 12.41 2.70
CA VAL A 103 10.38 11.26 1.79
C VAL A 103 11.32 10.18 2.33
N PHE A 104 10.88 8.92 2.21
CA PHE A 104 11.56 7.69 2.61
C PHE A 104 11.80 6.77 1.40
N ALA A 105 12.68 5.78 1.54
CA ALA A 105 13.00 4.82 0.47
C ALA A 105 11.81 3.93 0.06
N SER A 106 10.82 3.75 0.92
CA SER A 106 9.58 3.03 0.63
C SER A 106 8.45 3.46 1.56
N GLY A 107 7.18 3.15 1.20
CA GLY A 107 6.04 3.30 2.11
C GLY A 107 6.18 2.45 3.37
N TYR A 108 6.78 1.27 3.23
CA TYR A 108 7.11 0.40 4.37
C TYR A 108 8.05 1.10 5.36
N ALA A 109 9.15 1.70 4.87
CA ALA A 109 10.09 2.46 5.68
C ALA A 109 9.46 3.72 6.31
N ALA A 110 8.55 4.40 5.60
CA ALA A 110 7.80 5.53 6.11
C ALA A 110 6.93 5.14 7.32
N ASN A 111 6.18 4.04 7.22
CA ASN A 111 5.37 3.50 8.32
C ASN A 111 6.23 3.11 9.53
N LEU A 112 7.30 2.33 9.32
CA LEU A 112 8.20 1.94 10.39
C LEU A 112 8.81 3.17 11.08
N GLY A 113 9.29 4.13 10.30
CA GLY A 113 9.89 5.35 10.82
C GLY A 113 8.91 6.20 11.61
N ALA A 114 7.72 6.44 11.08
CA ALA A 114 6.70 7.26 11.73
C ALA A 114 6.22 6.64 13.05
N VAL A 115 5.82 5.36 13.03
CA VAL A 115 5.29 4.69 14.23
C VAL A 115 6.34 4.57 15.31
N THR A 116 7.57 4.12 14.98
CA THR A 116 8.63 3.92 15.99
C THR A 116 9.16 5.24 16.57
N ALA A 117 9.13 6.33 15.79
CA ALA A 117 9.55 7.64 16.28
C ALA A 117 8.48 8.33 17.14
N LEU A 118 7.18 8.13 16.82
CA LEU A 118 6.08 8.77 17.52
C LEU A 118 5.55 7.98 18.73
N SER A 119 6.13 6.81 19.01
CA SER A 119 5.75 5.94 20.13
C SER A 119 6.96 5.56 20.98
N GLY A 120 6.77 4.70 21.99
CA GLY A 120 7.80 4.24 22.91
C GLY A 120 7.19 3.51 24.10
N GLN A 121 7.99 3.21 25.13
CA GLN A 121 7.53 2.45 26.30
C GLN A 121 6.41 3.14 27.08
N ASP A 122 6.29 4.47 27.00
CA ASP A 122 5.30 5.31 27.64
C ASP A 122 4.08 5.60 26.75
N ALA A 123 3.94 4.87 25.65
CA ALA A 123 2.86 5.07 24.71
C ALA A 123 1.95 3.83 24.56
N LEU A 124 0.65 4.07 24.36
CA LEU A 124 -0.29 3.10 23.84
C LEU A 124 -0.37 3.22 22.32
N ILE A 125 -0.28 2.11 21.60
CA ILE A 125 -0.70 2.01 20.21
C ILE A 125 -2.01 1.25 20.15
N VAL A 126 -3.05 1.85 19.54
CA VAL A 126 -4.27 1.15 19.13
C VAL A 126 -4.23 0.98 17.61
N SER A 127 -4.07 -0.27 17.15
CA SER A 127 -3.94 -0.61 15.73
C SER A 127 -5.19 -1.32 15.25
N ASP A 128 -5.78 -0.88 14.14
CA ASP A 128 -6.86 -1.63 13.48
C ASP A 128 -6.36 -3.00 13.03
N ALA A 129 -7.20 -4.03 13.17
CA ALA A 129 -6.87 -5.41 12.77
C ALA A 129 -6.62 -5.57 11.26
N GLY A 130 -7.17 -4.67 10.45
CA GLY A 130 -6.99 -4.63 8.99
C GLY A 130 -5.74 -3.90 8.53
N CYS A 131 -4.95 -3.32 9.42
CA CYS A 131 -3.75 -2.57 9.08
C CYS A 131 -2.76 -3.35 8.22
N HIS A 132 -2.12 -2.64 7.29
CA HIS A 132 -1.05 -3.19 6.47
C HIS A 132 0.10 -3.76 7.31
N ALA A 133 0.76 -4.83 6.83
CA ALA A 133 1.85 -5.51 7.52
C ALA A 133 2.97 -4.58 8.02
N SER A 134 3.27 -3.50 7.30
CA SER A 134 4.27 -2.51 7.74
C SER A 134 3.89 -1.80 9.04
N LEU A 135 2.60 -1.51 9.27
CA LEU A 135 2.12 -0.95 10.53
C LEU A 135 2.17 -1.98 11.65
N VAL A 136 1.83 -3.24 11.34
CA VAL A 136 1.95 -4.35 12.31
C VAL A 136 3.41 -4.55 12.74
N ASP A 137 4.35 -4.55 11.79
CA ASP A 137 5.77 -4.70 12.11
C ASP A 137 6.31 -3.47 12.84
N ALA A 138 5.83 -2.28 12.50
CA ALA A 138 6.15 -1.05 13.23
C ALA A 138 5.67 -1.11 14.69
N CYS A 139 4.47 -1.66 14.95
CA CYS A 139 3.99 -1.91 16.31
C CYS A 139 4.94 -2.82 17.10
N ARG A 140 5.42 -3.91 16.48
CA ARG A 140 6.37 -4.85 17.11
C ARG A 140 7.70 -4.18 17.46
N LEU A 141 8.16 -3.26 16.61
CA LEU A 141 9.43 -2.54 16.80
C LEU A 141 9.32 -1.34 17.76
N SER A 142 8.14 -0.83 18.02
CA SER A 142 7.90 0.42 18.75
C SER A 142 8.22 0.36 20.24
N ARG A 143 8.21 -0.84 20.84
CA ARG A 143 8.26 -1.07 22.29
C ARG A 143 7.09 -0.50 23.09
N ALA A 144 6.06 0.03 22.42
CA ALA A 144 4.84 0.52 23.05
C ALA A 144 3.95 -0.65 23.51
N ARG A 145 3.03 -0.39 24.42
CA ARG A 145 1.90 -1.31 24.62
C ARG A 145 1.01 -1.25 23.39
N VAL A 146 0.76 -2.40 22.77
CA VAL A 146 -0.06 -2.50 21.57
C VAL A 146 -1.38 -3.19 21.87
N VAL A 147 -2.48 -2.57 21.47
CA VAL A 147 -3.83 -3.13 21.51
C VAL A 147 -4.34 -3.18 20.06
N VAL A 148 -4.78 -4.36 19.63
CA VAL A 148 -5.38 -4.53 18.30
C VAL A 148 -6.89 -4.35 18.43
N ALA A 149 -7.43 -3.32 17.78
CA ALA A 149 -8.85 -3.06 17.71
C ALA A 149 -9.50 -3.97 16.64
N PRO A 150 -10.71 -4.48 16.86
CA PRO A 150 -11.50 -5.05 15.79
C PRO A 150 -11.61 -4.06 14.62
N HIS A 151 -11.69 -4.60 13.41
CA HIS A 151 -11.68 -3.81 12.19
C HIS A 151 -12.78 -2.73 12.20
N ALA A 152 -12.38 -1.48 11.99
CA ALA A 152 -13.23 -0.27 11.96
C ALA A 152 -14.10 -0.03 13.23
N ASP A 153 -13.76 -0.64 14.38
CA ASP A 153 -14.52 -0.52 15.62
C ASP A 153 -14.14 0.75 16.41
N VAL A 154 -14.87 1.84 16.16
CA VAL A 154 -14.67 3.14 16.83
C VAL A 154 -15.04 3.08 18.32
N ASP A 155 -15.98 2.23 18.72
CA ASP A 155 -16.38 2.11 20.13
C ASP A 155 -15.31 1.37 20.94
N PHE A 156 -14.69 0.36 20.36
CA PHE A 156 -13.52 -0.28 20.96
C PHE A 156 -12.37 0.74 21.10
N LEU A 157 -12.08 1.50 20.04
CA LEU A 157 -11.06 2.55 20.07
C LEU A 157 -11.30 3.53 21.23
N ARG A 158 -12.52 4.01 21.39
CA ARG A 158 -12.90 4.93 22.47
C ARG A 158 -12.63 4.33 23.86
N ARG A 159 -13.04 3.07 24.09
CA ARG A 159 -12.78 2.39 25.36
C ARG A 159 -11.29 2.23 25.61
N ALA A 160 -10.52 1.75 24.62
CA ALA A 160 -9.09 1.55 24.76
C ALA A 160 -8.33 2.83 25.11
N LEU A 161 -8.72 3.96 24.51
CA LEU A 161 -8.13 5.26 24.81
C LEU A 161 -8.57 5.81 26.19
N ALA A 162 -9.81 5.58 26.58
CA ALA A 162 -10.32 6.02 27.90
C ALA A 162 -9.68 5.26 29.07
N GLU A 163 -9.37 4.00 28.88
CA GLU A 163 -8.83 3.10 29.93
C GLU A 163 -7.29 3.08 29.97
N ARG A 164 -6.60 3.81 29.08
CA ARG A 164 -5.15 3.81 29.02
C ARG A 164 -4.51 4.43 30.27
N ALA A 165 -3.41 3.84 30.69
CA ALA A 165 -2.53 4.40 31.72
C ALA A 165 -1.36 5.22 31.13
N GLU A 166 -1.08 5.02 29.84
CA GLU A 166 0.03 5.65 29.13
C GLU A 166 -0.24 7.14 28.88
N GLU A 167 0.80 7.94 29.02
CA GLU A 167 0.74 9.39 28.82
C GLU A 167 0.39 9.73 27.34
N ARG A 168 0.98 8.97 26.40
CA ARG A 168 0.80 9.19 24.96
C ARG A 168 0.01 8.07 24.32
N ALA A 169 -0.71 8.39 23.24
CA ALA A 169 -1.39 7.38 22.44
C ALA A 169 -1.26 7.67 20.95
N LEU A 170 -1.09 6.58 20.16
CA LEU A 170 -1.04 6.59 18.71
C LEU A 170 -2.07 5.60 18.18
N VAL A 171 -2.96 6.06 17.33
CA VAL A 171 -3.96 5.23 16.65
C VAL A 171 -3.53 5.00 15.22
N LEU A 172 -3.54 3.73 14.76
CA LEU A 172 -3.09 3.35 13.43
C LEU A 172 -4.24 2.76 12.62
N THR A 173 -4.39 3.22 11.39
CA THR A 173 -5.33 2.66 10.41
C THR A 173 -4.83 2.88 8.98
N ASP A 174 -5.27 2.03 8.04
CA ASP A 174 -5.23 2.36 6.62
C ASP A 174 -6.45 3.24 6.30
N SER A 175 -6.34 4.18 5.37
CA SER A 175 -7.50 4.94 4.88
C SER A 175 -8.42 4.07 4.02
N VAL A 176 -7.78 3.24 3.19
CA VAL A 176 -8.40 2.23 2.33
C VAL A 176 -7.68 0.92 2.59
N PHE A 177 -8.40 -0.09 3.04
CA PHE A 177 -7.81 -1.38 3.39
C PHE A 177 -7.45 -2.19 2.15
N SER A 178 -6.23 -2.72 2.12
CA SER A 178 -5.60 -3.26 0.91
C SER A 178 -6.26 -4.52 0.35
N ALA A 179 -6.92 -5.32 1.19
CA ALA A 179 -7.50 -6.61 0.82
C ALA A 179 -8.92 -6.48 0.27
N ASP A 180 -9.75 -5.69 0.92
CA ASP A 180 -11.18 -5.54 0.61
C ASP A 180 -11.52 -4.22 -0.07
N GLY A 181 -10.68 -3.19 0.10
CA GLY A 181 -10.86 -1.89 -0.51
C GLY A 181 -11.90 -1.00 0.18
N ASP A 182 -12.33 -1.40 1.36
CA ASP A 182 -13.24 -0.64 2.22
C ASP A 182 -12.51 0.52 2.92
N LEU A 183 -13.27 1.45 3.49
CA LEU A 183 -12.78 2.69 4.05
C LEU A 183 -12.79 2.69 5.57
N ALA A 184 -11.76 3.27 6.18
CA ALA A 184 -11.75 3.57 7.60
C ALA A 184 -12.75 4.72 7.93
N PRO A 185 -13.45 4.67 9.06
CA PRO A 185 -14.33 5.74 9.53
C PRO A 185 -13.53 6.91 10.15
N LEU A 186 -12.67 7.54 9.32
CA LEU A 186 -11.63 8.49 9.77
C LEU A 186 -12.18 9.66 10.58
N ALA A 187 -13.35 10.19 10.21
CA ALA A 187 -13.94 11.32 10.92
C ALA A 187 -14.31 10.98 12.38
N ASP A 188 -14.86 9.78 12.59
CA ASP A 188 -15.22 9.30 13.92
C ASP A 188 -13.98 8.90 14.72
N MET A 189 -13.01 8.24 14.08
CA MET A 189 -11.73 7.90 14.70
C MET A 189 -10.98 9.15 15.15
N HIS A 190 -10.89 10.17 14.30
CA HIS A 190 -10.22 11.43 14.64
C HIS A 190 -10.91 12.17 15.81
N ARG A 191 -12.26 12.21 15.83
CA ARG A 191 -13.00 12.79 16.94
C ARG A 191 -12.64 12.10 18.27
N VAL A 192 -12.63 10.76 18.27
CA VAL A 192 -12.23 9.99 19.46
C VAL A 192 -10.77 10.26 19.84
N CYS A 193 -9.85 10.34 18.87
CA CYS A 193 -8.45 10.68 19.14
C CYS A 193 -8.32 12.05 19.82
N ARG A 194 -9.02 13.06 19.33
CA ARG A 194 -9.00 14.42 19.91
C ARG A 194 -9.57 14.46 21.32
N ASP A 195 -10.68 13.79 21.56
CA ASP A 195 -11.32 13.73 22.90
C ASP A 195 -10.37 13.11 23.95
N HIS A 196 -9.44 12.26 23.51
CA HIS A 196 -8.50 11.56 24.38
C HIS A 196 -7.04 11.99 24.22
N GLY A 197 -6.73 13.05 23.44
CA GLY A 197 -5.35 13.53 23.25
C GLY A 197 -4.43 12.50 22.59
N ALA A 198 -4.96 11.74 21.62
CA ALA A 198 -4.21 10.76 20.84
C ALA A 198 -3.88 11.30 19.44
N VAL A 199 -2.78 10.82 18.85
CA VAL A 199 -2.41 11.08 17.46
C VAL A 199 -3.05 10.02 16.56
N LEU A 200 -3.63 10.43 15.43
CA LEU A 200 -4.12 9.52 14.39
C LEU A 200 -3.11 9.42 13.25
N LEU A 201 -2.54 8.24 13.03
CA LEU A 201 -1.70 7.94 11.88
C LEU A 201 -2.51 7.13 10.86
N VAL A 202 -2.58 7.65 9.64
CA VAL A 202 -3.37 7.08 8.54
C VAL A 202 -2.45 6.71 7.38
N ASP A 203 -2.44 5.43 6.98
CA ASP A 203 -1.78 4.99 5.76
C ASP A 203 -2.70 5.23 4.54
N GLU A 204 -2.31 6.18 3.70
CA GLU A 204 -3.01 6.58 2.47
C GLU A 204 -2.47 5.88 1.22
N ALA A 205 -1.78 4.76 1.37
CA ALA A 205 -1.16 4.06 0.25
C ALA A 205 -2.17 3.66 -0.85
N HIS A 206 -3.42 3.43 -0.50
CA HIS A 206 -4.52 3.09 -1.41
C HIS A 206 -5.52 4.24 -1.59
N GLY A 207 -5.39 5.33 -0.84
CA GLY A 207 -6.29 6.49 -0.91
C GLY A 207 -5.80 7.57 -1.88
N ILE A 208 -4.51 7.95 -1.81
CA ILE A 208 -3.94 8.96 -2.70
C ILE A 208 -4.02 8.51 -4.17
N GLY A 209 -4.52 9.38 -5.03
CA GLY A 209 -4.78 9.12 -6.45
C GLY A 209 -6.14 8.49 -6.74
N VAL A 210 -6.89 8.06 -5.70
CA VAL A 210 -8.17 7.36 -5.83
C VAL A 210 -9.30 8.10 -5.12
N ARG A 211 -9.10 8.45 -3.84
CA ARG A 211 -10.11 9.11 -3.01
C ARG A 211 -9.87 10.62 -2.91
N GLY A 212 -10.93 11.31 -2.53
CA GLY A 212 -10.93 12.76 -2.40
C GLY A 212 -10.92 13.52 -3.73
N ARG A 213 -11.25 14.80 -3.66
CA ARG A 213 -11.31 15.66 -4.87
C ARG A 213 -9.96 15.66 -5.58
N GLY A 214 -9.93 15.17 -6.82
CA GLY A 214 -8.73 15.11 -7.64
C GLY A 214 -7.68 14.09 -7.13
N GLY A 215 -8.09 13.08 -6.33
CA GLY A 215 -7.20 12.05 -5.83
C GLY A 215 -6.32 12.47 -4.64
N ARG A 216 -6.76 13.44 -3.84
CA ARG A 216 -5.95 14.01 -2.72
C ARG A 216 -5.93 13.12 -1.47
N GLY A 217 -6.63 11.99 -1.48
CA GLY A 217 -6.71 11.02 -0.39
C GLY A 217 -7.98 11.15 0.44
N LEU A 218 -8.26 10.10 1.24
CA LEU A 218 -9.43 10.05 2.12
C LEU A 218 -9.32 11.03 3.30
N VAL A 219 -8.13 11.24 3.85
CA VAL A 219 -7.89 12.24 4.90
C VAL A 219 -8.31 13.63 4.43
N HIS A 220 -7.97 13.99 3.18
CA HIS A 220 -8.42 15.25 2.59
C HIS A 220 -9.94 15.26 2.33
N GLU A 221 -10.52 14.14 1.89
CA GLU A 221 -11.97 14.00 1.65
C GLU A 221 -12.78 14.21 2.93
N MET A 222 -12.27 13.71 4.06
CA MET A 222 -12.90 13.84 5.38
C MET A 222 -12.65 15.21 6.06
N GLY A 223 -11.92 16.12 5.41
CA GLY A 223 -11.63 17.45 5.98
C GLY A 223 -10.57 17.43 7.08
N LEU A 224 -9.77 16.37 7.18
CA LEU A 224 -8.76 16.18 8.22
C LEU A 224 -7.35 16.60 7.77
N ALA A 225 -7.21 17.08 6.55
CA ALA A 225 -5.92 17.51 6.02
C ALA A 225 -5.40 18.76 6.77
N GLY A 226 -4.16 18.68 7.26
CA GLY A 226 -3.53 19.78 8.00
C GLY A 226 -3.87 19.82 9.50
N GLU A 227 -4.71 18.91 10.01
CA GLU A 227 -4.93 18.79 11.46
C GLU A 227 -3.59 18.40 12.13
N PRO A 228 -3.22 19.08 13.24
CA PRO A 228 -1.89 18.92 13.85
C PRO A 228 -1.66 17.56 14.51
N ASP A 229 -2.72 16.85 14.83
CA ASP A 229 -2.78 15.52 15.44
C ASP A 229 -3.04 14.39 14.42
N VAL A 230 -3.02 14.72 13.11
CA VAL A 230 -3.12 13.74 12.03
C VAL A 230 -1.78 13.61 11.32
N VAL A 231 -1.29 12.38 11.20
CA VAL A 231 -0.08 12.00 10.47
C VAL A 231 -0.49 11.09 9.32
N VAL A 232 -0.14 11.47 8.11
CA VAL A 232 -0.42 10.69 6.91
C VAL A 232 0.86 10.01 6.46
N THR A 233 0.81 8.70 6.24
CA THR A 233 1.85 8.00 5.49
C THR A 233 1.34 7.69 4.08
N ALA A 234 2.24 7.65 3.11
CA ALA A 234 1.92 7.45 1.72
C ALA A 234 2.97 6.61 1.02
N THR A 235 2.59 5.95 -0.07
CA THR A 235 3.53 5.33 -0.99
C THR A 235 3.60 6.09 -2.31
N LEU A 236 4.78 6.13 -2.91
CA LEU A 236 4.99 6.65 -4.26
C LEU A 236 4.89 5.54 -5.33
N SER A 237 4.73 4.27 -4.90
CA SER A 237 4.85 3.09 -5.76
C SER A 237 3.53 2.60 -6.38
N LYS A 238 2.42 3.28 -6.11
CA LYS A 238 1.09 2.94 -6.65
C LYS A 238 0.61 4.04 -7.60
N SER A 239 -0.33 4.89 -7.20
CA SER A 239 -0.85 5.97 -8.05
C SER A 239 0.22 6.91 -8.62
N LEU A 240 1.34 7.09 -7.92
CA LEU A 240 2.43 7.96 -8.40
C LEU A 240 3.48 7.20 -9.22
N ALA A 241 3.22 5.96 -9.62
CA ALA A 241 3.96 5.19 -10.62
C ALA A 241 5.50 5.18 -10.45
N SER A 242 5.98 5.24 -9.20
CA SER A 242 7.39 5.35 -8.86
C SER A 242 7.81 4.30 -7.83
N GLN A 243 8.75 4.64 -6.97
CA GLN A 243 9.16 3.93 -5.77
C GLN A 243 9.33 4.95 -4.65
N GLY A 244 9.16 4.53 -3.40
CA GLY A 244 9.36 5.38 -2.25
C GLY A 244 8.12 5.46 -1.37
N GLY A 245 8.27 6.23 -0.29
CA GLY A 245 7.19 6.58 0.63
C GLY A 245 7.34 8.01 1.13
N ALA A 246 6.33 8.50 1.83
CA ALA A 246 6.37 9.80 2.46
C ALA A 246 5.59 9.80 3.76
N VAL A 247 6.00 10.66 4.69
CA VAL A 247 5.20 11.08 5.83
C VAL A 247 4.82 12.55 5.63
N LEU A 248 3.53 12.84 5.76
CA LEU A 248 2.92 14.13 5.50
C LEU A 248 2.19 14.57 6.79
N ALA A 249 2.67 15.62 7.42
CA ALA A 249 2.22 16.01 8.76
C ALA A 249 2.62 17.46 9.09
N SER A 250 2.46 17.86 10.35
CA SER A 250 2.93 19.14 10.85
C SER A 250 4.48 19.25 10.79
N ARG A 251 5.00 20.47 10.74
CA ARG A 251 6.45 20.72 10.78
C ARG A 251 7.11 20.17 12.03
N LYS A 252 6.38 20.15 13.15
CA LYS A 252 6.86 19.59 14.42
C LYS A 252 7.11 18.08 14.29
N VAL A 253 6.18 17.35 13.68
CA VAL A 253 6.33 15.91 13.40
C VAL A 253 7.49 15.68 12.44
N ARG A 254 7.57 16.44 11.33
CA ARG A 254 8.70 16.33 10.38
C ARG A 254 10.05 16.51 11.05
N ALA A 255 10.20 17.54 11.87
CA ALA A 255 11.46 17.81 12.57
C ALA A 255 11.84 16.63 13.48
N HIS A 256 10.88 16.12 14.25
CA HIS A 256 11.11 14.97 15.12
C HIS A 256 11.51 13.71 14.33
N LEU A 257 10.88 13.44 13.17
CA LEU A 257 11.22 12.29 12.34
C LEU A 257 12.65 12.36 11.77
N ILE A 258 13.13 13.55 11.42
CA ILE A 258 14.50 13.76 10.95
C ILE A 258 15.51 13.33 12.04
N ASP A 259 15.22 13.59 13.31
CA ASP A 259 16.10 13.30 14.44
C ASP A 259 15.92 11.88 15.01
N ALA A 260 14.74 11.26 14.84
CA ALA A 260 14.39 10.04 15.57
C ALA A 260 14.02 8.84 14.67
N ALA A 261 13.57 9.05 13.43
CA ALA A 261 13.15 7.96 12.56
C ALA A 261 14.34 7.18 12.01
N ARG A 262 14.59 5.99 12.54
CA ARG A 262 15.75 5.17 12.17
C ARG A 262 15.78 4.80 10.68
N THR A 263 14.62 4.55 10.06
CA THR A 263 14.48 4.27 8.63
C THR A 263 14.68 5.51 7.74
N PHE A 264 14.88 6.69 8.33
CA PHE A 264 15.30 7.89 7.63
C PHE A 264 16.80 8.15 7.85
N ILE A 265 17.27 7.99 9.08
CA ILE A 265 18.66 8.31 9.50
C ILE A 265 19.65 7.32 8.88
N PHE A 266 19.32 6.00 8.90
CA PHE A 266 20.25 4.91 8.59
C PHE A 266 20.00 4.23 7.25
N ASP A 267 18.99 4.67 6.49
CA ASP A 267 18.71 4.18 5.15
C ASP A 267 19.29 5.09 4.08
N THR A 268 19.57 4.54 2.92
CA THR A 268 19.97 5.32 1.74
C THR A 268 18.79 6.14 1.23
N GLY A 269 19.02 7.38 0.83
CA GLY A 269 18.01 8.24 0.24
C GLY A 269 17.36 7.62 -0.99
N LEU A 270 16.10 7.98 -1.26
CA LEU A 270 15.39 7.53 -2.45
C LEU A 270 16.17 7.89 -3.72
N ALA A 271 16.25 6.98 -4.68
CA ALA A 271 16.99 7.20 -5.91
C ALA A 271 16.43 8.38 -6.72
N PRO A 272 17.27 9.23 -7.32
CA PRO A 272 16.84 10.40 -8.11
C PRO A 272 15.80 10.09 -9.18
N ALA A 273 15.95 8.96 -9.89
CA ALA A 273 14.97 8.52 -10.88
C ALA A 273 13.55 8.39 -10.29
N ALA A 274 13.46 7.79 -9.10
CA ALA A 274 12.17 7.61 -8.44
C ALA A 274 11.58 8.96 -7.97
N VAL A 275 12.42 9.87 -7.50
CA VAL A 275 11.99 11.23 -7.13
C VAL A 275 11.45 11.97 -8.35
N GLY A 276 12.14 11.93 -9.49
CA GLY A 276 11.73 12.58 -10.73
C GLY A 276 10.42 12.00 -11.28
N ALA A 277 10.30 10.66 -11.30
CA ALA A 277 9.07 9.97 -11.69
C ALA A 277 7.87 10.39 -10.83
N ALA A 278 8.01 10.35 -9.50
CA ALA A 278 6.95 10.71 -8.57
C ALA A 278 6.49 12.16 -8.74
N ARG A 279 7.41 13.11 -8.94
CA ARG A 279 7.09 14.52 -9.19
C ARG A 279 6.31 14.71 -10.50
N ALA A 280 6.77 14.03 -11.56
CA ALA A 280 6.09 14.08 -12.85
C ALA A 280 4.68 13.46 -12.75
N ALA A 281 4.53 12.30 -12.10
CA ALA A 281 3.23 11.66 -11.89
C ALA A 281 2.26 12.56 -11.09
N LEU A 282 2.74 13.21 -10.03
CA LEU A 282 1.95 14.17 -9.27
C LEU A 282 1.53 15.38 -10.11
N SER A 283 2.42 15.87 -11.00
CA SER A 283 2.12 16.95 -11.94
C SER A 283 1.03 16.53 -12.92
N VAL A 284 1.11 15.32 -13.49
CA VAL A 284 0.07 14.78 -14.37
C VAL A 284 -1.27 14.68 -13.62
N LEU A 285 -1.29 14.12 -12.41
CA LEU A 285 -2.53 13.98 -11.63
C LEU A 285 -3.19 15.34 -11.33
N ARG A 286 -2.39 16.37 -11.04
CA ARG A 286 -2.91 17.73 -10.83
C ARG A 286 -3.59 18.32 -12.08
N ARG A 287 -3.07 18.04 -13.27
CA ARG A 287 -3.63 18.50 -14.55
C ARG A 287 -4.80 17.63 -15.02
N GLU A 288 -4.79 16.36 -14.66
CA GLU A 288 -5.77 15.35 -15.08
C GLU A 288 -6.51 14.72 -13.88
N PRO A 289 -7.20 15.53 -13.04
CA PRO A 289 -7.85 15.05 -11.82
C PRO A 289 -8.99 14.04 -12.09
N GLN A 290 -9.52 14.01 -13.31
CA GLN A 290 -10.53 13.05 -13.77
C GLN A 290 -10.03 11.60 -13.77
N ARG A 291 -8.70 11.35 -13.75
CA ARG A 291 -8.16 9.99 -13.62
C ARG A 291 -8.62 9.32 -12.32
N ALA A 292 -8.67 10.06 -11.21
CA ALA A 292 -9.15 9.53 -9.93
C ALA A 292 -10.62 9.06 -10.02
N THR A 293 -11.48 9.82 -10.70
CA THR A 293 -12.88 9.42 -10.93
C THR A 293 -12.96 8.20 -11.84
N ALA A 294 -12.17 8.18 -12.92
CA ALA A 294 -12.14 7.05 -13.86
C ALA A 294 -11.74 5.73 -13.19
N VAL A 295 -10.82 5.75 -12.20
CA VAL A 295 -10.50 4.55 -11.40
C VAL A 295 -11.74 3.98 -10.72
N LEU A 296 -12.53 4.83 -10.04
CA LEU A 296 -13.73 4.41 -9.31
C LEU A 296 -14.82 3.92 -10.27
N ASP A 297 -14.95 4.53 -11.45
CA ASP A 297 -15.89 4.06 -12.48
C ASP A 297 -15.48 2.66 -12.98
N ARG A 298 -14.19 2.43 -13.26
CA ARG A 298 -13.68 1.10 -13.64
C ARG A 298 -13.84 0.08 -12.52
N ALA A 299 -13.68 0.46 -11.27
CA ALA A 299 -13.93 -0.43 -10.14
C ALA A 299 -15.42 -0.86 -10.08
N ARG A 300 -16.36 0.06 -10.32
CA ARG A 300 -17.79 -0.27 -10.40
C ARG A 300 -18.09 -1.22 -11.56
N ASP A 301 -17.45 -1.02 -12.72
CA ASP A 301 -17.59 -1.96 -13.86
C ASP A 301 -17.10 -3.37 -13.48
N LEU A 302 -15.93 -3.48 -12.83
CA LEU A 302 -15.38 -4.76 -12.36
C LEU A 302 -16.31 -5.43 -11.32
N ALA A 303 -16.86 -4.66 -10.39
CA ALA A 303 -17.80 -5.19 -9.40
C ALA A 303 -19.09 -5.73 -10.06
N ARG A 304 -19.63 -5.01 -11.05
CA ARG A 304 -20.79 -5.46 -11.83
C ARG A 304 -20.50 -6.76 -12.57
N ILE A 305 -19.34 -6.90 -13.21
CA ILE A 305 -18.92 -8.10 -13.94
C ILE A 305 -18.79 -9.31 -13.00
N THR A 306 -18.21 -9.11 -11.81
CA THR A 306 -17.94 -10.19 -10.87
C THR A 306 -19.11 -10.52 -9.93
N GLY A 307 -20.08 -9.62 -9.82
CA GLY A 307 -21.14 -9.68 -8.80
C GLY A 307 -20.62 -9.36 -7.39
N ALA A 308 -19.47 -8.71 -7.28
CA ALA A 308 -18.93 -8.25 -5.99
C ALA A 308 -19.73 -7.05 -5.44
N ALA A 309 -19.54 -6.75 -4.15
CA ALA A 309 -20.12 -5.56 -3.52
C ALA A 309 -19.63 -4.27 -4.22
N ALA A 310 -20.43 -3.20 -4.11
CA ALA A 310 -20.05 -1.90 -4.67
C ALA A 310 -18.73 -1.41 -4.04
N PRO A 311 -17.69 -1.14 -4.86
CA PRO A 311 -16.38 -0.79 -4.33
C PRO A 311 -16.35 0.68 -3.88
N GLU A 312 -15.65 0.92 -2.79
CA GLU A 312 -15.38 2.27 -2.30
C GLU A 312 -14.02 2.80 -2.76
N SER A 313 -13.21 1.96 -3.42
CA SER A 313 -11.85 2.27 -3.86
C SER A 313 -11.53 1.62 -5.21
N ALA A 314 -10.25 1.59 -5.57
CA ALA A 314 -9.75 0.89 -6.76
C ALA A 314 -9.79 -0.64 -6.65
N VAL A 315 -10.07 -1.19 -5.47
CA VAL A 315 -9.97 -2.62 -5.18
C VAL A 315 -11.34 -3.27 -5.25
N VAL A 316 -11.43 -4.39 -5.98
CA VAL A 316 -12.61 -5.25 -6.03
C VAL A 316 -12.21 -6.65 -5.58
N SER A 317 -12.81 -7.10 -4.49
CA SER A 317 -12.50 -8.38 -3.85
C SER A 317 -13.55 -9.42 -4.22
N VAL A 318 -13.09 -10.58 -4.75
CA VAL A 318 -13.96 -11.73 -5.09
C VAL A 318 -13.55 -12.90 -4.21
N VAL A 319 -14.26 -13.10 -3.11
CA VAL A 319 -13.95 -14.15 -2.12
C VAL A 319 -14.30 -15.52 -2.70
N LEU A 320 -13.33 -16.44 -2.65
CA LEU A 320 -13.44 -17.82 -3.13
C LEU A 320 -13.31 -18.85 -1.98
N GLY A 321 -12.86 -18.43 -0.81
CA GLY A 321 -12.73 -19.23 0.40
C GLY A 321 -11.41 -19.99 0.47
N ASP A 322 -11.29 -21.08 -0.26
CA ASP A 322 -10.14 -21.97 -0.23
C ASP A 322 -8.91 -21.43 -0.97
N PRO A 323 -7.68 -21.57 -0.43
CA PRO A 323 -6.45 -21.11 -1.06
C PRO A 323 -6.15 -21.77 -2.42
N GLU A 324 -6.40 -23.07 -2.56
CA GLU A 324 -6.13 -23.80 -3.81
C GLU A 324 -7.10 -23.36 -4.91
N VAL A 325 -8.37 -23.16 -4.53
CA VAL A 325 -9.41 -22.61 -5.42
C VAL A 325 -9.02 -21.23 -5.92
N ALA A 326 -8.54 -20.35 -5.05
CA ALA A 326 -8.10 -19.02 -5.43
C ALA A 326 -6.87 -19.03 -6.35
N VAL A 327 -5.90 -19.92 -6.09
CA VAL A 327 -4.71 -20.11 -6.94
C VAL A 327 -5.09 -20.62 -8.32
N ALA A 328 -5.95 -21.63 -8.38
CA ALA A 328 -6.40 -22.19 -9.66
C ALA A 328 -7.19 -21.17 -10.48
N ALA A 329 -8.07 -20.38 -9.85
CA ALA A 329 -8.79 -19.30 -10.52
C ALA A 329 -7.86 -18.20 -11.07
N ALA A 330 -6.87 -17.79 -10.31
CA ALA A 330 -5.87 -16.81 -10.76
C ALA A 330 -5.01 -17.35 -11.92
N ALA A 331 -4.67 -18.65 -11.88
CA ALA A 331 -3.97 -19.33 -12.98
C ALA A 331 -4.83 -19.40 -14.24
N ALA A 332 -6.12 -19.76 -14.10
CA ALA A 332 -7.06 -19.80 -15.21
C ALA A 332 -7.25 -18.43 -15.88
N CYS A 333 -7.35 -17.35 -15.08
CA CYS A 333 -7.38 -15.98 -15.61
C CYS A 333 -6.10 -15.67 -16.42
N ARG A 334 -4.93 -15.99 -15.86
CA ARG A 334 -3.64 -15.73 -16.51
C ARG A 334 -3.51 -16.46 -17.84
N ASN A 335 -3.89 -17.76 -17.90
CA ASN A 335 -3.83 -18.56 -19.12
C ASN A 335 -4.73 -18.00 -20.23
N ARG A 336 -5.72 -17.18 -19.85
CA ARG A 336 -6.64 -16.49 -20.77
C ARG A 336 -6.25 -15.01 -21.00
N GLY A 337 -5.04 -14.60 -20.62
CA GLY A 337 -4.51 -13.26 -20.86
C GLY A 337 -5.00 -12.19 -19.84
N LEU A 338 -5.45 -12.58 -18.65
CA LEU A 338 -5.87 -11.68 -17.60
C LEU A 338 -5.06 -11.91 -16.31
N HIS A 339 -4.29 -10.93 -15.86
CA HIS A 339 -3.51 -11.01 -14.63
C HIS A 339 -4.31 -10.43 -13.45
N VAL A 340 -4.60 -11.24 -12.44
CA VAL A 340 -5.31 -10.85 -11.22
C VAL A 340 -4.51 -11.18 -9.97
N GLY A 341 -4.70 -10.43 -8.91
CA GLY A 341 -4.12 -10.74 -7.60
C GLY A 341 -4.79 -11.96 -6.97
N CYS A 342 -4.01 -12.79 -6.27
CA CYS A 342 -4.51 -13.92 -5.49
C CYS A 342 -4.08 -13.73 -4.03
N PHE A 343 -5.03 -13.38 -3.15
CA PHE A 343 -4.75 -13.14 -1.75
C PHE A 343 -5.18 -14.33 -0.90
N ARG A 344 -4.24 -14.81 -0.09
CA ARG A 344 -4.37 -16.01 0.76
C ARG A 344 -3.76 -15.74 2.13
N PRO A 345 -4.00 -16.56 3.14
CA PRO A 345 -3.30 -16.45 4.42
C PRO A 345 -1.77 -16.36 4.26
N PRO A 346 -1.07 -15.54 5.06
CA PRO A 346 -1.60 -14.70 6.15
C PRO A 346 -2.08 -13.30 5.72
N SER A 347 -2.14 -12.99 4.41
CA SER A 347 -2.56 -11.67 3.92
C SER A 347 -4.07 -11.42 4.09
N VAL A 348 -4.86 -12.47 4.23
CA VAL A 348 -6.28 -12.47 4.56
C VAL A 348 -6.55 -13.61 5.54
N PRO A 349 -7.66 -13.58 6.32
CA PRO A 349 -8.02 -14.65 7.25
C PRO A 349 -8.22 -16.00 6.54
N GLU A 350 -8.07 -17.10 7.29
CA GLU A 350 -8.39 -18.44 6.79
C GLU A 350 -9.84 -18.53 6.32
N GLY A 351 -10.07 -19.30 5.24
CA GLY A 351 -11.38 -19.44 4.62
C GLY A 351 -11.85 -18.23 3.83
N THR A 352 -11.01 -17.20 3.64
CA THR A 352 -11.36 -15.98 2.91
C THR A 352 -10.41 -15.66 1.76
N SER A 353 -9.73 -16.67 1.22
CA SER A 353 -8.88 -16.52 0.04
C SER A 353 -9.69 -15.98 -1.14
N ARG A 354 -9.08 -15.12 -1.96
CA ARG A 354 -9.82 -14.34 -2.94
C ARG A 354 -9.00 -13.96 -4.18
N LEU A 355 -9.70 -13.67 -5.26
CA LEU A 355 -9.12 -12.85 -6.32
C LEU A 355 -9.27 -11.37 -5.90
N ARG A 356 -8.18 -10.63 -6.02
CA ARG A 356 -8.17 -9.18 -5.83
C ARG A 356 -7.94 -8.51 -7.17
N LEU A 357 -8.96 -7.83 -7.64
CA LEU A 357 -8.91 -7.08 -8.88
C LEU A 357 -8.60 -5.62 -8.56
N THR A 358 -7.76 -5.01 -9.37
CA THR A 358 -7.38 -3.61 -9.22
C THR A 358 -7.81 -2.83 -10.44
N ALA A 359 -8.68 -1.86 -10.24
CA ALA A 359 -9.10 -0.95 -11.30
C ALA A 359 -7.98 0.02 -11.66
N ARG A 360 -7.88 0.34 -12.96
CA ARG A 360 -6.93 1.29 -13.51
C ARG A 360 -7.68 2.30 -14.39
N ALA A 361 -7.38 3.60 -14.25
CA ALA A 361 -8.03 4.68 -14.98
C ALA A 361 -8.01 4.52 -16.51
N THR A 362 -6.99 3.84 -17.01
CA THR A 362 -6.72 3.68 -18.45
C THR A 362 -7.23 2.37 -19.03
N ILE A 363 -8.04 1.59 -18.31
CA ILE A 363 -8.71 0.41 -18.91
C ILE A 363 -9.63 0.90 -20.01
N ASP A 364 -9.34 0.48 -21.25
CA ASP A 364 -10.14 0.82 -22.43
C ASP A 364 -11.27 -0.20 -22.71
N VAL A 365 -12.02 0.05 -23.77
CA VAL A 365 -13.17 -0.79 -24.16
C VAL A 365 -12.72 -2.19 -24.55
N ALA A 366 -11.57 -2.33 -25.23
CA ALA A 366 -11.06 -3.63 -25.67
C ALA A 366 -10.56 -4.46 -24.49
N GLU A 367 -9.81 -3.84 -23.57
CA GLU A 367 -9.39 -4.47 -22.31
C GLU A 367 -10.62 -4.88 -21.47
N MET A 368 -11.65 -4.02 -21.38
CA MET A 368 -12.88 -4.33 -20.63
C MET A 368 -13.62 -5.53 -21.21
N ALA A 369 -13.68 -5.68 -22.53
CA ALA A 369 -14.29 -6.85 -23.18
C ALA A 369 -13.54 -8.15 -22.84
N VAL A 370 -12.22 -8.13 -22.82
CA VAL A 370 -11.38 -9.27 -22.40
C VAL A 370 -11.64 -9.61 -20.93
N ILE A 371 -11.68 -8.59 -20.06
CA ILE A 371 -11.93 -8.75 -18.62
C ILE A 371 -13.30 -9.43 -18.40
N GLU A 372 -14.35 -8.92 -19.04
CA GLU A 372 -15.71 -9.45 -18.91
C GLU A 372 -15.80 -10.91 -19.37
N SER A 373 -15.24 -11.23 -20.54
CA SER A 373 -15.24 -12.60 -21.08
C SER A 373 -14.52 -13.58 -20.16
N VAL A 374 -13.28 -13.24 -19.74
CA VAL A 374 -12.45 -14.14 -18.93
C VAL A 374 -13.03 -14.33 -17.53
N LEU A 375 -13.50 -13.27 -16.87
CA LEU A 375 -14.05 -13.37 -15.52
C LEU A 375 -15.39 -14.13 -15.53
N ALA A 376 -16.26 -13.90 -16.54
CA ALA A 376 -17.51 -14.64 -16.66
C ALA A 376 -17.26 -16.14 -16.80
N GLU A 377 -16.31 -16.56 -17.64
CA GLU A 377 -15.93 -17.95 -17.84
C GLU A 377 -15.36 -18.56 -16.56
N VAL A 378 -14.32 -17.98 -15.99
CA VAL A 378 -13.62 -18.50 -14.80
C VAL A 378 -14.55 -18.60 -13.58
N LEU A 379 -15.40 -17.59 -13.36
CA LEU A 379 -16.32 -17.61 -12.21
C LEU A 379 -17.53 -18.54 -12.42
N SER A 380 -17.98 -18.77 -13.67
CA SER A 380 -19.05 -19.73 -13.97
C SER A 380 -18.57 -21.18 -13.83
N GLU A 381 -17.38 -21.52 -14.31
CA GLU A 381 -16.76 -22.85 -14.12
C GLU A 381 -16.71 -23.23 -12.65
N ARG A 382 -16.42 -22.26 -11.77
CA ARG A 382 -16.38 -22.46 -10.31
C ARG A 382 -17.74 -22.70 -9.68
N ARG A 383 -18.79 -21.99 -10.14
CA ARG A 383 -20.16 -22.22 -9.64
C ARG A 383 -20.69 -23.59 -10.03
N ALA A 384 -20.22 -24.14 -11.16
CA ALA A 384 -20.57 -25.46 -11.65
C ALA A 384 -19.78 -26.62 -11.01
N GLY A 385 -18.80 -26.33 -10.14
CA GLY A 385 -17.97 -27.36 -9.48
C GLY A 385 -16.98 -28.06 -10.41
N VAL A 386 -16.66 -27.49 -11.56
CA VAL A 386 -15.67 -28.06 -12.50
C VAL A 386 -14.25 -27.79 -11.97
N PRO A 387 -13.39 -28.83 -11.80
CA PRO A 387 -11.98 -28.64 -11.49
C PRO A 387 -11.28 -27.87 -12.61
N ALA A 388 -10.38 -26.97 -12.28
CA ALA A 388 -9.59 -26.20 -13.25
C ALA A 388 -8.47 -27.02 -13.84
#